data_67053c9a7adef28bcf5ddd1b8a13a663
#
_entry.id   67053c9a7adef28bcf5ddd1b8a13a663
#
_cell.length_a   1.000
_cell.length_b   1.000
_cell.length_c   1.000
_cell.angle_alpha   90.00
_cell.angle_beta   90.00
_cell.angle_gamma   90.00
#
_symmetry.space_group_name_H-M   'P 1'
#
loop_
_entity.id
_entity.type
_entity.pdbx_description
1 polymer ?
#
loop_
_entity_poly.entity_id
_entity_poly.type
_entity_poly.pdbx_seq_one_letter_code
_entity_poly.pdbx_strand_id
1 'polypeptide(L)'
;RHGLKTDASFRYERGADPLAVEYAARRASLLIQEIAGGTVVGKVQESYPEKIEKKTVDLDYDRIENFVGKKIGHDVIEEILGSLAYEFVEKREGGAIVAVPSYMIDVYRECDVVEEILRIYGYNNIELPSAMRMSVNAPQKPEPEQVRKSISDFLAANGFVETMNNSLTRSEYYSKLKTFPEAKCVRIMNPLSSDLNVMRQTLILNGLEVIAYNINRQITNIKTFEYGSVYSFDPETDGKTLASYEEHTCFALFMSGQPDKSWRVDPGKGSYFQLKGYLELLFKRFGCDVYSLE
;
A
#
# COMPACT_ATOMS: atom_id res chain seq x y z
N ARG A 1 -10.42 -20.53 2.65
CA ARG A 1 -9.82 -21.83 3.08
C ARG A 1 -9.57 -22.78 1.91
N HIS A 2 -10.55 -22.95 1.02
CA HIS A 2 -10.51 -23.95 -0.06
C HIS A 2 -10.27 -23.34 -1.46
N GLY A 3 -10.08 -22.04 -1.57
CA GLY A 3 -9.86 -21.36 -2.85
C GLY A 3 -11.06 -21.38 -3.81
N LEU A 4 -12.24 -21.73 -3.32
CA LEU A 4 -13.46 -21.75 -4.11
C LEU A 4 -14.03 -20.34 -4.22
N LYS A 5 -14.05 -19.80 -5.44
CA LYS A 5 -14.61 -18.49 -5.74
C LYS A 5 -16.03 -18.65 -6.29
N THR A 6 -17.01 -18.23 -5.51
CA THR A 6 -18.42 -18.15 -5.91
C THR A 6 -18.98 -16.80 -5.49
N ASP A 7 -20.10 -16.36 -6.07
CA ASP A 7 -20.76 -15.10 -5.65
C ASP A 7 -21.14 -15.13 -4.16
N ALA A 8 -21.53 -16.28 -3.65
CA ALA A 8 -21.83 -16.45 -2.24
C ALA A 8 -20.57 -16.30 -1.38
N SER A 9 -19.46 -16.99 -1.72
CA SER A 9 -18.21 -16.87 -0.96
C SER A 9 -17.65 -15.46 -0.94
N PHE A 10 -17.75 -14.72 -2.06
CA PHE A 10 -17.37 -13.33 -2.15
C PHE A 10 -18.17 -12.41 -1.22
N ARG A 11 -19.48 -12.63 -1.12
CA ARG A 11 -20.37 -11.87 -0.22
C ARG A 11 -20.09 -12.18 1.24
N TYR A 12 -19.93 -13.46 1.59
CA TYR A 12 -19.63 -13.88 2.96
C TYR A 12 -18.23 -13.45 3.41
N GLU A 13 -17.25 -13.43 2.52
CA GLU A 13 -15.89 -12.96 2.82
C GLU A 13 -15.87 -11.48 3.23
N ARG A 14 -16.71 -10.67 2.58
CA ARG A 14 -16.86 -9.24 2.88
C ARG A 14 -17.83 -8.95 4.02
N GLY A 15 -18.58 -9.94 4.43
CA GLY A 15 -19.57 -9.87 5.47
C GLY A 15 -21.00 -9.75 4.92
N ALA A 16 -21.91 -10.46 5.54
CA ALA A 16 -23.33 -10.41 5.27
C ALA A 16 -24.07 -9.83 6.49
N ASP A 17 -25.22 -9.18 6.24
CA ASP A 17 -26.07 -8.68 7.32
C ASP A 17 -26.70 -9.82 8.12
N PRO A 18 -26.31 -10.02 9.39
CA PRO A 18 -26.85 -11.12 10.20
C PRO A 18 -28.33 -10.91 10.57
N LEU A 19 -28.81 -9.68 10.60
CA LEU A 19 -30.20 -9.35 10.92
C LEU A 19 -31.13 -9.50 9.73
N ALA A 20 -30.62 -9.60 8.51
CA ALA A 20 -31.42 -9.82 7.30
C ALA A 20 -31.90 -11.28 7.13
N VAL A 21 -31.40 -12.24 7.91
CA VAL A 21 -31.66 -13.68 7.72
C VAL A 21 -33.16 -13.99 7.83
N GLU A 22 -33.83 -13.49 8.88
CA GLU A 22 -35.27 -13.72 9.05
C GLU A 22 -36.10 -13.09 7.93
N TYR A 23 -35.76 -11.83 7.57
CA TYR A 23 -36.40 -11.14 6.46
C TYR A 23 -36.25 -11.91 5.13
N ALA A 24 -35.03 -12.37 4.83
CA ALA A 24 -34.76 -13.13 3.62
C ALA A 24 -35.52 -14.46 3.59
N ALA A 25 -35.61 -15.18 4.71
CA ALA A 25 -36.39 -16.42 4.81
C ALA A 25 -37.89 -16.18 4.60
N ARG A 26 -38.43 -15.13 5.21
CA ARG A 26 -39.84 -14.73 5.01
C ARG A 26 -40.11 -14.33 3.55
N ARG A 27 -39.24 -13.54 2.95
CA ARG A 27 -39.35 -13.12 1.54
C ARG A 27 -39.29 -14.31 0.59
N ALA A 28 -38.37 -15.25 0.81
CA ALA A 28 -38.25 -16.47 0.03
C ALA A 28 -39.52 -17.33 0.15
N SER A 29 -40.08 -17.47 1.35
CA SER A 29 -41.32 -18.20 1.57
C SER A 29 -42.51 -17.61 0.85
N LEU A 30 -42.65 -16.28 0.86
CA LEU A 30 -43.70 -15.56 0.11
C LEU A 30 -43.55 -15.74 -1.41
N LEU A 31 -42.33 -15.66 -1.94
CA LEU A 31 -42.06 -15.85 -3.37
C LEU A 31 -42.38 -17.30 -3.80
N ILE A 32 -42.04 -18.31 -2.99
CA ILE A 32 -42.38 -19.71 -3.27
C ILE A 32 -43.89 -19.88 -3.28
N GLN A 33 -44.60 -19.28 -2.34
CA GLN A 33 -46.04 -19.32 -2.27
C GLN A 33 -46.71 -18.67 -3.50
N GLU A 34 -46.18 -17.54 -3.94
CA GLU A 34 -46.71 -16.81 -5.11
C GLU A 34 -46.44 -17.55 -6.41
N ILE A 35 -45.23 -18.09 -6.62
CA ILE A 35 -44.80 -18.66 -7.90
C ILE A 35 -45.16 -20.13 -8.05
N ALA A 36 -44.96 -20.92 -6.98
CA ALA A 36 -45.15 -22.39 -7.01
C ALA A 36 -46.45 -22.85 -6.37
N GLY A 37 -47.20 -21.96 -5.74
CA GLY A 37 -48.34 -22.30 -4.91
C GLY A 37 -47.90 -22.93 -3.59
N GLY A 38 -48.85 -23.22 -2.72
CA GLY A 38 -48.60 -23.84 -1.44
C GLY A 38 -48.97 -22.95 -0.26
N THR A 39 -48.79 -23.44 0.94
CA THR A 39 -49.11 -22.73 2.18
C THR A 39 -47.97 -22.86 3.15
N VAL A 40 -47.55 -21.75 3.76
CA VAL A 40 -46.56 -21.79 4.85
C VAL A 40 -47.18 -22.43 6.09
N VAL A 41 -46.58 -23.48 6.58
CA VAL A 41 -47.05 -24.24 7.77
C VAL A 41 -46.10 -24.01 8.94
N GLY A 42 -46.63 -23.54 10.06
CA GLY A 42 -45.89 -23.35 11.29
C GLY A 42 -45.37 -21.94 11.49
N LYS A 43 -44.58 -21.76 12.54
CA LYS A 43 -43.93 -20.49 12.89
C LYS A 43 -42.44 -20.55 12.53
N VAL A 44 -41.83 -19.40 12.31
CA VAL A 44 -40.37 -19.28 12.15
C VAL A 44 -39.71 -19.88 13.39
N GLN A 45 -38.77 -20.78 13.17
CA GLN A 45 -37.92 -21.33 14.21
C GLN A 45 -36.52 -20.76 14.03
N GLU A 46 -36.04 -20.11 15.06
CA GLU A 46 -34.73 -19.45 15.06
C GLU A 46 -33.85 -20.02 16.17
N SER A 47 -32.59 -20.27 15.85
CA SER A 47 -31.54 -20.54 16.83
C SER A 47 -30.46 -19.49 16.68
N TYR A 48 -30.47 -18.49 17.56
CA TYR A 48 -29.54 -17.36 17.55
C TYR A 48 -28.96 -17.17 18.96
N PRO A 49 -27.98 -18.02 19.35
CA PRO A 49 -27.45 -18.06 20.72
C PRO A 49 -26.68 -16.80 21.10
N GLU A 50 -25.92 -16.19 20.15
CA GLU A 50 -25.13 -14.98 20.39
C GLU A 50 -25.65 -13.85 19.51
N LYS A 51 -26.50 -13.00 20.09
CA LYS A 51 -27.08 -11.86 19.37
C LYS A 51 -26.02 -10.79 19.11
N ILE A 52 -25.91 -10.36 17.85
CA ILE A 52 -25.05 -9.26 17.45
C ILE A 52 -25.75 -7.95 17.77
N GLU A 53 -25.11 -7.13 18.58
CA GLU A 53 -25.58 -5.78 18.89
C GLU A 53 -25.15 -4.80 17.77
N LYS A 54 -26.01 -3.81 17.49
CA LYS A 54 -25.67 -2.72 16.58
C LYS A 54 -24.55 -1.90 17.18
N LYS A 55 -23.56 -1.58 16.38
CA LYS A 55 -22.48 -0.65 16.76
C LYS A 55 -23.04 0.75 16.90
N THR A 56 -22.57 1.50 17.87
CA THR A 56 -22.93 2.92 18.05
C THR A 56 -21.73 3.81 17.79
N VAL A 57 -21.97 4.94 17.15
CA VAL A 57 -20.97 5.97 16.88
C VAL A 57 -21.45 7.29 17.43
N ASP A 58 -20.57 7.97 18.17
CA ASP A 58 -20.80 9.32 18.69
C ASP A 58 -20.36 10.34 17.65
N LEU A 59 -21.29 11.20 17.22
CA LEU A 59 -21.10 12.20 16.17
C LEU A 59 -21.12 13.61 16.78
N ASP A 60 -20.14 14.42 16.39
CA ASP A 60 -20.08 15.85 16.64
C ASP A 60 -20.17 16.58 15.30
N TYR A 61 -21.28 17.25 15.04
CA TYR A 61 -21.56 17.85 13.73
C TYR A 61 -20.59 18.99 13.38
N ASP A 62 -20.18 19.79 14.35
CA ASP A 62 -19.18 20.84 14.10
C ASP A 62 -17.82 20.24 13.75
N ARG A 63 -17.43 19.15 14.39
CA ARG A 63 -16.21 18.41 14.06
C ARG A 63 -16.29 17.78 12.67
N ILE A 64 -17.43 17.22 12.30
CA ILE A 64 -17.69 16.68 10.96
C ILE A 64 -17.52 17.79 9.91
N GLU A 65 -18.17 18.94 10.10
CA GLU A 65 -18.07 20.06 9.16
C GLU A 65 -16.64 20.62 9.04
N ASN A 66 -15.92 20.68 10.17
CA ASN A 66 -14.52 21.08 10.16
C ASN A 66 -13.61 20.05 9.45
N PHE A 67 -13.88 18.76 9.62
CA PHE A 67 -13.15 17.68 8.94
C PHE A 67 -13.39 17.70 7.43
N VAL A 68 -14.62 17.92 7.02
CA VAL A 68 -15.02 18.05 5.61
C VAL A 68 -14.51 19.36 4.98
N GLY A 69 -14.32 20.40 5.79
CA GLY A 69 -13.93 21.74 5.32
C GLY A 69 -15.07 22.56 4.73
N LYS A 70 -16.32 22.10 4.88
CA LYS A 70 -17.53 22.79 4.42
C LYS A 70 -18.67 22.63 5.41
N LYS A 71 -19.43 23.68 5.61
CA LYS A 71 -20.69 23.62 6.36
C LYS A 71 -21.76 22.93 5.52
N ILE A 72 -22.19 21.76 5.95
CA ILE A 72 -23.23 20.96 5.32
C ILE A 72 -24.61 21.34 5.87
N GLY A 73 -24.66 21.65 7.17
CA GLY A 73 -25.88 21.90 7.94
C GLY A 73 -26.32 20.63 8.70
N HIS A 74 -26.60 20.79 9.98
CA HIS A 74 -26.95 19.69 10.88
C HIS A 74 -28.21 18.96 10.42
N ASP A 75 -29.21 19.69 9.94
CA ASP A 75 -30.48 19.12 9.42
C ASP A 75 -30.22 18.21 8.20
N VAL A 76 -29.31 18.61 7.30
CA VAL A 76 -28.93 17.82 6.13
C VAL A 76 -28.16 16.56 6.53
N ILE A 77 -27.28 16.68 7.50
CA ILE A 77 -26.57 15.52 8.06
C ILE A 77 -27.55 14.50 8.63
N GLU A 78 -28.52 14.96 9.44
CA GLU A 78 -29.55 14.10 10.02
C GLU A 78 -30.45 13.46 8.97
N GLU A 79 -30.85 14.21 7.94
CA GLU A 79 -31.64 13.70 6.82
C GLU A 79 -30.89 12.59 6.06
N ILE A 80 -29.60 12.80 5.77
CA ILE A 80 -28.76 11.82 5.10
C ILE A 80 -28.65 10.54 5.96
N LEU A 81 -28.33 10.68 7.24
CA LEU A 81 -28.22 9.56 8.18
C LEU A 81 -29.54 8.77 8.26
N GLY A 82 -30.68 9.48 8.32
CA GLY A 82 -32.00 8.87 8.29
C GLY A 82 -32.27 8.09 6.99
N SER A 83 -31.89 8.64 5.83
CA SER A 83 -32.02 7.98 4.53
C SER A 83 -31.19 6.70 4.40
N LEU A 84 -30.06 6.64 5.13
CA LEU A 84 -29.18 5.48 5.21
C LEU A 84 -29.57 4.49 6.32
N ALA A 85 -30.73 4.70 6.96
CA ALA A 85 -31.28 3.87 8.03
C ALA A 85 -30.42 3.83 9.31
N TYR A 86 -29.66 4.89 9.61
CA TYR A 86 -29.08 5.07 10.94
C TYR A 86 -30.19 5.34 11.95
N GLU A 87 -30.12 4.71 13.10
CA GLU A 87 -31.05 4.95 14.19
C GLU A 87 -30.44 5.92 15.19
N PHE A 88 -31.14 7.01 15.50
CA PHE A 88 -30.69 7.95 16.51
C PHE A 88 -30.98 7.40 17.91
N VAL A 89 -29.93 6.97 18.61
CA VAL A 89 -30.02 6.48 20.00
C VAL A 89 -30.21 7.66 20.96
N GLU A 90 -29.45 8.73 20.74
CA GLU A 90 -29.50 9.96 21.51
C GLU A 90 -29.25 11.15 20.59
N LYS A 91 -30.10 12.17 20.68
CA LYS A 91 -29.88 13.46 19.99
C LYS A 91 -29.53 14.51 21.01
N ARG A 92 -28.54 15.34 20.67
CA ARG A 92 -28.08 16.47 21.51
C ARG A 92 -27.81 17.69 20.65
N GLU A 93 -27.68 18.86 21.29
CA GLU A 93 -27.30 20.07 20.58
C GLU A 93 -25.90 19.91 19.96
N GLY A 94 -25.82 20.01 18.63
CA GLY A 94 -24.56 19.87 17.87
C GLY A 94 -24.04 18.45 17.64
N GLY A 95 -24.85 17.40 17.91
CA GLY A 95 -24.41 16.02 17.66
C GLY A 95 -25.44 14.95 17.99
N ALA A 96 -25.08 13.70 17.77
CA ALA A 96 -25.93 12.56 18.08
C ALA A 96 -25.12 11.29 18.32
N ILE A 97 -25.67 10.36 19.09
CA ILE A 97 -25.21 8.97 19.10
C ILE A 97 -26.10 8.21 18.14
N VAL A 98 -25.52 7.61 17.14
CA VAL A 98 -26.24 6.83 16.13
C VAL A 98 -25.88 5.35 16.19
N ALA A 99 -26.86 4.49 16.00
CA ALA A 99 -26.65 3.06 15.80
C ALA A 99 -26.46 2.82 14.31
N VAL A 100 -25.35 2.17 13.96
CA VAL A 100 -24.98 1.83 12.59
C VAL A 100 -25.85 0.67 12.10
N PRO A 101 -26.42 0.76 10.88
CA PRO A 101 -27.14 -0.37 10.29
C PRO A 101 -26.26 -1.62 10.19
N SER A 102 -26.84 -2.79 10.49
CA SER A 102 -26.12 -4.06 10.56
C SER A 102 -25.47 -4.52 9.26
N TYR A 103 -25.94 -4.00 8.11
CA TYR A 103 -25.36 -4.27 6.80
C TYR A 103 -24.09 -3.45 6.50
N MET A 104 -23.82 -2.39 7.28
CA MET A 104 -22.59 -1.57 7.18
C MET A 104 -21.51 -2.15 8.09
N ILE A 105 -20.80 -3.15 7.60
CA ILE A 105 -19.90 -3.99 8.40
C ILE A 105 -18.62 -3.27 8.78
N ASP A 106 -18.17 -2.37 7.94
CA ASP A 106 -16.90 -1.64 7.99
C ASP A 106 -17.01 -0.23 8.61
N VAL A 107 -18.19 0.18 9.06
CA VAL A 107 -18.41 1.45 9.76
C VAL A 107 -18.27 1.27 11.28
N TYR A 108 -17.25 1.91 11.87
CA TYR A 108 -16.94 1.84 13.31
C TYR A 108 -16.70 3.18 13.96
N ARG A 109 -16.27 4.18 13.19
CA ARG A 109 -15.79 5.47 13.68
C ARG A 109 -16.55 6.60 13.03
N GLU A 110 -16.47 7.78 13.62
CA GLU A 110 -17.07 8.98 13.07
C GLU A 110 -16.62 9.26 11.63
N CYS A 111 -15.33 9.08 11.31
CA CYS A 111 -14.83 9.30 9.94
C CYS A 111 -15.45 8.34 8.91
N ASP A 112 -15.80 7.12 9.33
CA ASP A 112 -16.46 6.16 8.45
C ASP A 112 -17.92 6.62 8.17
N VAL A 113 -18.59 7.20 9.17
CA VAL A 113 -19.91 7.83 9.02
C VAL A 113 -19.83 9.07 8.15
N VAL A 114 -18.77 9.88 8.28
CA VAL A 114 -18.53 11.05 7.40
C VAL A 114 -18.39 10.63 5.95
N GLU A 115 -17.71 9.51 5.66
CA GLU A 115 -17.63 8.96 4.30
C GLU A 115 -19.03 8.67 3.74
N GLU A 116 -19.89 8.03 4.52
CA GLU A 116 -21.26 7.74 4.11
C GLU A 116 -22.10 9.02 3.89
N ILE A 117 -21.94 10.03 4.74
CA ILE A 117 -22.58 11.34 4.57
C ILE A 117 -22.11 11.97 3.24
N LEU A 118 -20.80 11.99 2.98
CA LEU A 118 -20.23 12.58 1.77
C LEU A 118 -20.62 11.83 0.50
N ARG A 119 -20.79 10.52 0.58
CA ARG A 119 -21.25 9.69 -0.54
C ARG A 119 -22.65 10.10 -1.01
N ILE A 120 -23.54 10.46 -0.09
CA ILE A 120 -24.90 10.92 -0.41
C ILE A 120 -24.93 12.42 -0.72
N TYR A 121 -24.23 13.23 0.06
CA TYR A 121 -24.11 14.68 -0.16
C TYR A 121 -23.47 15.00 -1.52
N GLY A 122 -22.52 14.17 -1.95
CA GLY A 122 -21.74 14.31 -3.17
C GLY A 122 -20.40 15.02 -2.94
N TYR A 123 -19.31 14.32 -3.18
CA TYR A 123 -17.95 14.87 -3.07
C TYR A 123 -17.72 16.09 -3.97
N ASN A 124 -18.37 16.16 -5.13
CA ASN A 124 -18.25 17.29 -6.06
C ASN A 124 -18.89 18.58 -5.53
N ASN A 125 -19.72 18.49 -4.50
CA ASN A 125 -20.33 19.65 -3.85
C ASN A 125 -19.39 20.33 -2.86
N ILE A 126 -18.18 19.76 -2.62
CA ILE A 126 -17.16 20.33 -1.76
C ILE A 126 -16.21 21.16 -2.60
N GLU A 127 -16.18 22.46 -2.33
CA GLU A 127 -15.32 23.39 -3.05
C GLU A 127 -13.87 23.24 -2.56
N LEU A 128 -12.95 23.06 -3.50
CA LEU A 128 -11.53 23.07 -3.19
C LEU A 128 -11.08 24.52 -2.92
N PRO A 129 -10.41 24.77 -1.79
CA PRO A 129 -9.89 26.10 -1.50
C PRO A 129 -8.85 26.50 -2.56
N SER A 130 -8.95 27.73 -3.05
CA SER A 130 -8.00 28.30 -4.03
C SER A 130 -6.61 28.54 -3.46
N ALA A 131 -6.46 28.52 -2.13
CA ALA A 131 -5.19 28.73 -1.45
C ALA A 131 -5.10 27.87 -0.17
N MET A 132 -3.93 27.29 0.06
CA MET A 132 -3.59 26.61 1.29
C MET A 132 -2.62 27.46 2.10
N ARG A 133 -2.90 27.66 3.39
CA ARG A 133 -1.96 28.31 4.31
C ARG A 133 -1.23 27.23 5.09
N MET A 134 0.10 27.21 4.94
CA MET A 134 0.96 26.29 5.69
C MET A 134 2.17 27.05 6.22
N SER A 135 2.62 26.68 7.42
CA SER A 135 3.91 27.15 7.94
C SER A 135 5.02 26.35 7.24
N VAL A 136 5.89 27.04 6.51
CA VAL A 136 7.04 26.39 5.87
C VAL A 136 8.25 26.59 6.76
N ASN A 137 8.68 25.52 7.42
CA ASN A 137 9.99 25.49 8.06
C ASN A 137 11.00 25.00 7.02
N ALA A 138 11.87 25.89 6.56
CA ALA A 138 12.95 25.48 5.66
C ALA A 138 13.90 24.52 6.40
N PRO A 139 14.07 23.29 5.94
CA PRO A 139 14.98 22.34 6.58
C PRO A 139 16.43 22.85 6.42
N GLN A 140 17.22 22.71 7.47
CA GLN A 140 18.66 23.05 7.42
C GLN A 140 19.48 22.04 6.61
N LYS A 141 18.91 20.88 6.30
CA LYS A 141 19.54 19.81 5.51
C LYS A 141 18.98 19.82 4.10
N PRO A 142 19.80 19.44 3.08
CA PRO A 142 19.31 19.25 1.73
C PRO A 142 18.14 18.28 1.73
N GLU A 143 17.10 18.60 0.96
CA GLU A 143 15.96 17.71 0.81
C GLU A 143 16.40 16.42 0.09
N PRO A 144 16.13 15.23 0.64
CA PRO A 144 16.56 13.95 0.06
C PRO A 144 16.16 13.78 -1.40
N GLU A 145 14.97 14.26 -1.77
CA GLU A 145 14.47 14.17 -3.16
C GLU A 145 15.26 15.08 -4.14
N GLN A 146 15.76 16.23 -3.69
CA GLN A 146 16.61 17.07 -4.51
C GLN A 146 17.98 16.43 -4.74
N VAL A 147 18.53 15.76 -3.72
CA VAL A 147 19.77 14.99 -3.84
C VAL A 147 19.58 13.85 -4.84
N ARG A 148 18.50 13.06 -4.65
CA ARG A 148 18.14 11.97 -5.55
C ARG A 148 17.97 12.44 -6.99
N LYS A 149 17.22 13.53 -7.19
CA LYS A 149 17.03 14.11 -8.51
C LYS A 149 18.36 14.55 -9.15
N SER A 150 19.24 15.21 -8.40
CA SER A 150 20.54 15.64 -8.91
C SER A 150 21.43 14.46 -9.35
N ILE A 151 21.38 13.34 -8.64
CA ILE A 151 22.10 12.12 -9.00
C ILE A 151 21.46 11.49 -10.26
N SER A 152 20.13 11.36 -10.29
CA SER A 152 19.41 10.78 -11.42
C SER A 152 19.61 11.57 -12.70
N ASP A 153 19.52 12.90 -12.66
CA ASP A 153 19.75 13.78 -13.82
C ASP A 153 21.19 13.61 -14.35
N PHE A 154 22.18 13.54 -13.45
CA PHE A 154 23.57 13.32 -13.84
C PHE A 154 23.76 11.96 -14.52
N LEU A 155 23.22 10.90 -13.95
CA LEU A 155 23.36 9.55 -14.49
C LEU A 155 22.62 9.38 -15.80
N ALA A 156 21.40 9.89 -15.91
CA ALA A 156 20.62 9.87 -17.15
C ALA A 156 21.35 10.60 -18.29
N ALA A 157 21.96 11.77 -18.00
CA ALA A 157 22.77 12.51 -18.96
C ALA A 157 24.04 11.74 -19.41
N ASN A 158 24.50 10.75 -18.62
CA ASN A 158 25.61 9.86 -18.93
C ASN A 158 25.16 8.49 -19.49
N GLY A 159 23.92 8.36 -19.91
CA GLY A 159 23.37 7.19 -20.57
C GLY A 159 22.98 6.04 -19.64
N PHE A 160 22.81 6.31 -18.34
CA PHE A 160 22.21 5.34 -17.41
C PHE A 160 20.69 5.40 -17.47
N VAL A 161 20.05 4.26 -17.28
CA VAL A 161 18.60 4.12 -17.18
C VAL A 161 18.25 3.75 -15.76
N GLU A 162 17.28 4.43 -15.15
CA GLU A 162 16.76 4.07 -13.83
C GLU A 162 15.95 2.78 -13.93
N THR A 163 16.19 1.86 -13.00
CA THR A 163 15.42 0.62 -12.85
C THR A 163 14.69 0.62 -11.51
N MET A 164 13.51 0.03 -11.50
CA MET A 164 12.71 -0.23 -10.31
C MET A 164 12.41 -1.73 -10.24
N ASN A 165 13.13 -2.43 -9.37
CA ASN A 165 12.92 -3.85 -9.17
C ASN A 165 12.02 -4.11 -7.96
N ASN A 166 11.40 -5.29 -7.95
CA ASN A 166 10.59 -5.74 -6.82
C ASN A 166 11.45 -5.88 -5.56
N SER A 167 10.93 -5.45 -4.42
CA SER A 167 11.56 -5.68 -3.12
C SER A 167 11.51 -7.15 -2.67
N LEU A 168 10.62 -7.95 -3.28
CA LEU A 168 10.56 -9.39 -3.04
C LEU A 168 11.48 -10.15 -3.99
N THR A 169 12.12 -11.20 -3.46
CA THR A 169 13.07 -12.03 -4.20
C THR A 169 13.06 -13.46 -3.67
N ARG A 170 13.97 -14.30 -4.19
CA ARG A 170 14.10 -15.72 -3.84
C ARG A 170 15.05 -15.92 -2.67
N SER A 171 14.64 -16.68 -1.68
CA SER A 171 15.54 -17.06 -0.56
C SER A 171 16.74 -17.88 -1.02
N GLU A 172 16.62 -18.66 -2.12
CA GLU A 172 17.70 -19.47 -2.68
C GLU A 172 18.96 -18.69 -3.01
N TYR A 173 18.84 -17.40 -3.37
CA TYR A 173 20.00 -16.54 -3.65
C TYR A 173 20.90 -16.39 -2.41
N TYR A 174 20.31 -16.40 -1.23
CA TYR A 174 21.01 -16.14 0.04
C TYR A 174 21.60 -17.40 0.67
N SER A 175 21.18 -18.59 0.24
CA SER A 175 21.62 -19.87 0.84
C SER A 175 23.13 -20.11 0.80
N LYS A 176 23.85 -19.50 -0.15
CA LYS A 176 25.30 -19.64 -0.34
C LYS A 176 26.08 -18.36 -0.09
N LEU A 177 25.40 -17.26 0.24
CA LEU A 177 26.06 -15.96 0.45
C LEU A 177 26.45 -15.77 1.90
N LYS A 178 27.74 -15.53 2.13
CA LYS A 178 28.26 -15.24 3.50
C LYS A 178 27.94 -13.80 3.93
N THR A 179 28.03 -12.85 3.00
CA THR A 179 27.80 -11.41 3.28
C THR A 179 26.33 -11.12 3.56
N PHE A 180 25.43 -11.84 2.88
CA PHE A 180 24.00 -11.73 3.01
C PHE A 180 23.41 -13.09 3.38
N PRO A 181 23.50 -13.50 4.67
CA PRO A 181 23.09 -14.84 5.06
C PRO A 181 21.55 -15.00 5.03
N GLU A 182 21.10 -16.20 4.67
CA GLU A 182 19.67 -16.52 4.61
C GLU A 182 18.95 -16.32 5.95
N ALA A 183 19.64 -16.49 7.07
CA ALA A 183 19.09 -16.28 8.41
C ALA A 183 18.62 -14.83 8.65
N LYS A 184 19.18 -13.86 7.94
CA LYS A 184 18.79 -12.45 7.99
C LYS A 184 17.69 -12.06 7.00
N CYS A 185 17.14 -13.02 6.25
CA CYS A 185 16.04 -12.71 5.32
C CYS A 185 14.73 -12.43 6.07
N VAL A 186 14.06 -11.36 5.69
CA VAL A 186 12.68 -11.09 6.10
C VAL A 186 11.77 -11.97 5.23
N ARG A 187 11.13 -12.97 5.85
CA ARG A 187 10.27 -13.94 5.16
C ARG A 187 8.83 -13.45 5.06
N ILE A 188 8.22 -13.65 3.90
CA ILE A 188 6.82 -13.34 3.68
C ILE A 188 5.96 -14.50 4.18
N MET A 189 4.96 -14.18 5.01
CA MET A 189 4.10 -15.20 5.63
C MET A 189 3.24 -15.97 4.61
N ASN A 190 2.71 -15.27 3.59
CA ASN A 190 1.87 -15.85 2.54
C ASN A 190 2.40 -15.44 1.15
N PRO A 191 3.56 -15.97 0.71
CA PRO A 191 4.15 -15.58 -0.57
C PRO A 191 3.27 -16.05 -1.74
N LEU A 192 3.18 -15.21 -2.79
CA LEU A 192 2.47 -15.54 -4.02
C LEU A 192 3.15 -16.66 -4.82
N SER A 193 4.47 -16.79 -4.69
CA SER A 193 5.26 -17.84 -5.32
C SER A 193 6.55 -18.08 -4.52
N SER A 194 7.23 -19.21 -4.79
CA SER A 194 8.56 -19.50 -4.24
C SER A 194 9.61 -18.47 -4.66
N ASP A 195 9.39 -17.80 -5.80
CA ASP A 195 10.31 -16.80 -6.36
C ASP A 195 10.20 -15.43 -5.69
N LEU A 196 9.18 -15.22 -4.84
CA LEU A 196 8.88 -13.97 -4.15
C LEU A 196 8.60 -14.21 -2.66
N ASN A 197 9.47 -15.00 -2.01
CA ASN A 197 9.22 -15.51 -0.66
C ASN A 197 9.98 -14.76 0.45
N VAL A 198 10.92 -13.88 0.08
CA VAL A 198 11.67 -13.04 1.03
C VAL A 198 11.84 -11.63 0.51
N MET A 199 12.08 -10.67 1.41
CA MET A 199 12.50 -9.33 1.05
C MET A 199 14.01 -9.29 0.79
N ARG A 200 14.44 -8.48 -0.16
CA ARG A 200 15.86 -8.38 -0.60
C ARG A 200 16.73 -7.75 0.47
N GLN A 201 17.91 -8.35 0.71
CA GLN A 201 18.94 -7.78 1.57
C GLN A 201 19.91 -6.86 0.81
N THR A 202 19.88 -6.88 -0.52
CA THR A 202 20.77 -6.09 -1.39
C THR A 202 20.10 -5.82 -2.73
N LEU A 203 20.46 -4.72 -3.40
CA LEU A 203 20.03 -4.40 -4.77
C LEU A 203 20.81 -5.19 -5.82
N ILE A 204 21.95 -5.78 -5.45
CA ILE A 204 22.89 -6.41 -6.40
C ILE A 204 22.22 -7.56 -7.18
N LEU A 205 21.49 -8.42 -6.48
CA LEU A 205 20.91 -9.61 -7.10
C LEU A 205 19.85 -9.25 -8.14
N ASN A 206 18.96 -8.32 -7.82
CA ASN A 206 17.95 -7.84 -8.77
C ASN A 206 18.58 -7.10 -9.96
N GLY A 207 19.61 -6.30 -9.73
CA GLY A 207 20.34 -5.66 -10.82
C GLY A 207 21.05 -6.66 -11.75
N LEU A 208 21.58 -7.76 -11.22
CA LEU A 208 22.14 -8.85 -12.01
C LEU A 208 21.05 -9.58 -12.82
N GLU A 209 19.85 -9.76 -12.26
CA GLU A 209 18.71 -10.30 -13.01
C GLU A 209 18.33 -9.41 -14.19
N VAL A 210 18.30 -8.08 -14.00
CA VAL A 210 18.05 -7.11 -15.08
C VAL A 210 19.11 -7.24 -16.18
N ILE A 211 20.38 -7.34 -15.82
CA ILE A 211 21.47 -7.53 -16.79
C ILE A 211 21.30 -8.84 -17.54
N ALA A 212 21.08 -9.96 -16.84
CA ALA A 212 20.88 -11.25 -17.45
C ALA A 212 19.66 -11.29 -18.39
N TYR A 213 18.57 -10.67 -17.99
CA TYR A 213 17.34 -10.53 -18.80
C TYR A 213 17.60 -9.81 -20.12
N ASN A 214 18.37 -8.72 -20.09
CA ASN A 214 18.69 -7.92 -21.27
C ASN A 214 19.72 -8.63 -22.18
N ILE A 215 20.75 -9.26 -21.60
CA ILE A 215 21.74 -10.06 -22.37
C ILE A 215 21.07 -11.18 -23.15
N ASN A 216 20.11 -11.88 -22.55
CA ASN A 216 19.32 -12.92 -23.23
C ASN A 216 18.51 -12.38 -24.41
N ARG A 217 18.31 -11.05 -24.49
CA ARG A 217 17.66 -10.34 -25.61
C ARG A 217 18.65 -9.62 -26.53
N GLN A 218 19.93 -10.00 -26.45
CA GLN A 218 21.01 -9.44 -27.26
C GLN A 218 21.32 -7.97 -26.97
N ILE A 219 20.85 -7.43 -25.82
CA ILE A 219 21.24 -6.11 -25.35
C ILE A 219 22.37 -6.28 -24.34
N THR A 220 23.60 -6.04 -24.77
CA THR A 220 24.81 -6.31 -23.98
C THR A 220 25.39 -5.07 -23.32
N ASN A 221 25.18 -3.88 -23.91
CA ASN A 221 25.67 -2.61 -23.38
C ASN A 221 24.62 -2.00 -22.48
N ILE A 222 24.79 -2.15 -21.18
CA ILE A 222 23.81 -1.81 -20.18
C ILE A 222 24.46 -0.87 -19.15
N LYS A 223 23.81 0.26 -18.90
CA LYS A 223 24.13 1.18 -17.82
C LYS A 223 22.83 1.42 -17.06
N THR A 224 22.72 0.93 -15.84
CA THR A 224 21.51 1.11 -15.03
C THR A 224 21.85 1.56 -13.62
N PHE A 225 20.89 2.23 -12.98
CA PHE A 225 20.96 2.57 -11.58
C PHE A 225 19.60 2.32 -10.91
N GLU A 226 19.63 2.08 -9.62
CA GLU A 226 18.42 1.85 -8.82
C GLU A 226 18.55 2.51 -7.46
N TYR A 227 17.49 3.22 -7.06
CA TYR A 227 17.22 3.53 -5.66
C TYR A 227 16.21 2.52 -5.14
N GLY A 228 16.50 1.90 -4.01
CA GLY A 228 15.59 0.92 -3.47
C GLY A 228 15.86 0.65 -2.00
N SER A 229 14.83 0.21 -1.30
CA SER A 229 14.98 -0.28 0.08
C SER A 229 15.51 -1.70 0.08
N VAL A 230 16.34 -1.99 1.06
CA VAL A 230 16.82 -3.33 1.42
C VAL A 230 16.43 -3.61 2.86
N TYR A 231 16.26 -4.88 3.19
CA TYR A 231 15.64 -5.30 4.44
C TYR A 231 16.47 -6.37 5.11
N SER A 232 16.55 -6.30 6.42
CA SER A 232 17.18 -7.35 7.22
C SER A 232 16.37 -7.69 8.46
N PHE A 233 16.50 -8.93 8.89
CA PHE A 233 15.94 -9.45 10.13
C PHE A 233 17.07 -9.76 11.09
N ASP A 234 16.90 -9.39 12.35
CA ASP A 234 17.83 -9.77 13.40
C ASP A 234 17.46 -11.15 13.97
N PRO A 235 18.25 -12.21 13.67
CA PRO A 235 17.95 -13.57 14.10
C PRO A 235 18.12 -13.79 15.61
N GLU A 236 18.68 -12.84 16.35
CA GLU A 236 18.82 -12.92 17.82
C GLU A 236 17.56 -12.46 18.56
N THR A 237 16.58 -11.91 17.83
CA THR A 237 15.30 -11.45 18.35
C THR A 237 14.18 -12.46 18.15
N ASP A 238 13.06 -12.27 18.86
CA ASP A 238 11.86 -13.13 18.73
C ASP A 238 10.99 -12.82 17.51
N GLY A 239 11.32 -11.78 16.74
CA GLY A 239 10.60 -11.37 15.53
C GLY A 239 9.19 -10.81 15.74
N LYS A 240 8.77 -10.58 17.00
CA LYS A 240 7.40 -10.14 17.30
C LYS A 240 7.20 -8.63 17.21
N THR A 241 8.27 -7.88 17.21
CA THR A 241 8.25 -6.42 17.17
C THR A 241 8.94 -5.88 15.93
N LEU A 242 8.58 -4.68 15.48
CA LEU A 242 9.24 -4.01 14.37
C LEU A 242 10.73 -3.74 14.62
N ALA A 243 11.16 -3.67 15.89
CA ALA A 243 12.56 -3.49 16.27
C ALA A 243 13.46 -4.66 15.83
N SER A 244 12.88 -5.81 15.49
CA SER A 244 13.60 -6.97 14.95
C SER A 244 13.92 -6.84 13.46
N TYR A 245 13.46 -5.81 12.79
CA TYR A 245 13.58 -5.61 11.35
C TYR A 245 14.23 -4.27 11.05
N GLU A 246 15.10 -4.26 10.07
CA GLU A 246 15.76 -3.05 9.58
C GLU A 246 15.41 -2.81 8.13
N GLU A 247 15.20 -1.55 7.78
CA GLU A 247 15.02 -1.08 6.40
C GLU A 247 16.01 0.05 6.12
N HIS A 248 16.77 -0.09 5.03
CA HIS A 248 17.72 0.92 4.58
C HIS A 248 17.48 1.28 3.12
N THR A 249 17.47 2.57 2.81
CA THR A 249 17.49 3.02 1.42
C THR A 249 18.90 2.91 0.88
N CYS A 250 19.06 2.17 -0.21
CA CYS A 250 20.31 1.95 -0.90
C CYS A 250 20.26 2.51 -2.32
N PHE A 251 21.45 2.77 -2.84
CA PHE A 251 21.67 3.16 -4.23
C PHE A 251 22.66 2.20 -4.88
N ALA A 252 22.36 1.74 -6.09
CA ALA A 252 23.23 0.84 -6.84
C ALA A 252 23.43 1.28 -8.29
N LEU A 253 24.62 1.06 -8.81
CA LEU A 253 25.00 1.28 -10.19
C LEU A 253 25.43 -0.03 -10.82
N PHE A 254 24.99 -0.26 -12.06
CA PHE A 254 25.35 -1.44 -12.83
C PHE A 254 25.83 -1.04 -14.20
N MET A 255 26.89 -1.70 -14.66
CA MET A 255 27.40 -1.55 -16.00
C MET A 255 27.78 -2.91 -16.59
N SER A 256 27.42 -3.15 -17.85
CA SER A 256 27.77 -4.35 -18.60
C SER A 256 28.09 -3.98 -20.04
N GLY A 257 28.92 -4.79 -20.68
CA GLY A 257 29.22 -4.65 -22.11
C GLY A 257 30.47 -3.85 -22.40
N GLN A 258 30.48 -3.19 -23.54
CA GLN A 258 31.58 -2.34 -24.00
C GLN A 258 31.26 -0.88 -23.77
N PRO A 259 32.25 -0.05 -23.46
CA PRO A 259 32.07 1.42 -23.42
C PRO A 259 31.67 1.96 -24.79
N ASP A 260 31.09 3.16 -24.78
CA ASP A 260 30.73 3.83 -26.03
C ASP A 260 31.96 4.00 -26.94
N LYS A 261 31.85 3.52 -28.17
CA LYS A 261 32.91 3.62 -29.15
C LYS A 261 33.18 5.09 -29.50
N SER A 262 34.40 5.53 -29.30
CA SER A 262 34.87 6.81 -29.82
C SER A 262 35.46 6.60 -31.20
N TRP A 263 35.33 7.60 -32.10
CA TRP A 263 35.98 7.55 -33.40
C TRP A 263 37.52 7.52 -33.32
N ARG A 264 38.06 7.89 -32.15
CA ARG A 264 39.53 8.05 -31.93
C ARG A 264 40.14 6.87 -31.16
N VAL A 265 39.38 6.21 -30.31
CA VAL A 265 39.90 5.21 -29.38
C VAL A 265 38.94 4.03 -29.34
N ASP A 266 39.47 2.83 -29.54
CA ASP A 266 38.71 1.62 -29.17
C ASP A 266 38.77 1.49 -27.65
N PRO A 267 37.63 1.64 -26.99
CA PRO A 267 37.61 1.68 -25.52
C PRO A 267 37.81 0.29 -24.87
N GLY A 268 37.94 -0.77 -25.67
CA GLY A 268 38.05 -2.13 -25.14
C GLY A 268 36.80 -2.62 -24.41
N LYS A 269 36.96 -3.53 -23.46
CA LYS A 269 35.87 -4.04 -22.62
C LYS A 269 35.60 -3.06 -21.47
N GLY A 270 34.34 -3.01 -21.02
CA GLY A 270 33.94 -2.28 -19.81
C GLY A 270 34.81 -2.68 -18.62
N SER A 271 35.24 -1.69 -17.85
CA SER A 271 36.16 -1.92 -16.75
C SER A 271 35.63 -1.35 -15.44
N TYR A 272 36.11 -1.91 -14.35
CA TYR A 272 35.91 -1.40 -12.99
C TYR A 272 36.19 0.10 -12.88
N PHE A 273 37.24 0.59 -13.57
CA PHE A 273 37.64 1.99 -13.52
C PHE A 273 36.61 2.95 -14.12
N GLN A 274 35.79 2.49 -15.06
CA GLN A 274 34.71 3.31 -15.61
C GLN A 274 33.59 3.50 -14.59
N LEU A 275 33.16 2.42 -13.93
CA LEU A 275 32.15 2.50 -12.88
C LEU A 275 32.66 3.37 -11.73
N LYS A 276 33.92 3.15 -11.32
CA LYS A 276 34.58 3.97 -10.30
C LYS A 276 34.61 5.44 -10.69
N GLY A 277 34.92 5.76 -11.96
CA GLY A 277 34.93 7.14 -12.44
C GLY A 277 33.56 7.85 -12.30
N TYR A 278 32.46 7.15 -12.60
CA TYR A 278 31.13 7.72 -12.37
C TYR A 278 30.84 7.96 -10.89
N LEU A 279 31.24 7.03 -10.01
CA LEU A 279 31.10 7.22 -8.57
C LEU A 279 31.93 8.42 -8.06
N GLU A 280 33.17 8.54 -8.48
CA GLU A 280 34.03 9.66 -8.11
C GLU A 280 33.46 11.01 -8.56
N LEU A 281 32.88 11.06 -9.76
CA LEU A 281 32.23 12.28 -10.28
C LEU A 281 30.95 12.60 -9.46
N LEU A 282 30.18 11.60 -9.05
CA LEU A 282 29.03 11.80 -8.18
C LEU A 282 29.44 12.37 -6.82
N PHE A 283 30.39 11.74 -6.15
CA PHE A 283 30.89 12.23 -4.85
C PHE A 283 31.46 13.64 -4.92
N LYS A 284 32.27 13.93 -5.95
CA LYS A 284 32.81 15.26 -6.20
C LYS A 284 31.70 16.31 -6.38
N ARG A 285 30.60 15.96 -7.03
CA ARG A 285 29.44 16.85 -7.23
C ARG A 285 28.81 17.29 -5.92
N PHE A 286 28.84 16.42 -4.90
CA PHE A 286 28.32 16.71 -3.56
C PHE A 286 29.40 17.19 -2.57
N GLY A 287 30.61 17.45 -3.03
CA GLY A 287 31.71 17.89 -2.17
C GLY A 287 32.22 16.81 -1.22
N CYS A 288 31.91 15.52 -1.48
CA CYS A 288 32.41 14.40 -0.69
C CYS A 288 33.79 13.98 -1.21
N ASP A 289 34.72 13.75 -0.29
CA ASP A 289 36.04 13.23 -0.63
C ASP A 289 35.98 11.70 -0.74
N VAL A 290 36.29 11.17 -1.93
CA VAL A 290 36.22 9.73 -2.22
C VAL A 290 37.22 8.92 -1.42
N TYR A 291 38.32 9.53 -0.99
CA TYR A 291 39.39 8.88 -0.24
C TYR A 291 39.08 8.64 1.24
N SER A 292 37.95 9.16 1.74
CA SER A 292 37.47 8.94 3.11
C SER A 292 36.47 7.78 3.25
N LEU A 293 36.21 7.06 2.16
CA LEU A 293 35.30 5.91 2.15
C LEU A 293 36.13 4.63 2.37
N GLU A 294 36.00 4.04 3.57
CA GLU A 294 36.53 2.70 3.87
C GLU A 294 35.60 1.60 3.35
#